data_3c5820ea84edfc4a60ff4c11918ee3e5
#
_entry.id   3c5820ea84edfc4a60ff4c11918ee3e5
#
_cell.length_a   1.000
_cell.length_b   1.000
_cell.length_c   1.000
_cell.angle_alpha   90.00
_cell.angle_beta   90.00
_cell.angle_gamma   90.00
#
_symmetry.space_group_name_H-M   'P 1'
#
loop_
_entity.id
_entity.type
_entity.pdbx_description
1 polymer ?
#
loop_
_entity_poly.entity_id
_entity_poly.type
_entity_poly.pdbx_seq_one_letter_code
_entity_poly.pdbx_strand_id
1 'polypeptide(L)'
;TIWFGDAPADEFKKVFIIVHDAQTAAIENAKPFTTQCQDVDRAARKVITDAGYGQFFTHRLGHGMGMDGHEVPYMVEGNETRLEPAMVFTDEPGIYQLNKFGVRIEDDCVMTDNGVEVLSHRPAKL
;
A
#
# COMPACT_ATOMS: atom_id res chain seq x y z
N THR A 1 -7.66 -2.32 -8.60
CA THR A 1 -7.79 -3.43 -9.58
C THR A 1 -9.22 -3.96 -9.56
N ILE A 2 -9.76 -4.29 -10.73
CA ILE A 2 -11.05 -4.97 -10.91
C ILE A 2 -10.86 -6.21 -11.79
N TRP A 3 -11.68 -7.22 -11.56
CA TRP A 3 -11.77 -8.37 -12.44
C TRP A 3 -12.86 -8.14 -13.49
N PHE A 4 -12.56 -8.45 -14.73
CA PHE A 4 -13.52 -8.36 -15.83
C PHE A 4 -13.77 -9.74 -16.45
N GLY A 5 -15.03 -10.14 -16.54
CA GLY A 5 -15.44 -11.45 -17.06
C GLY A 5 -16.15 -12.32 -16.02
N ASP A 6 -16.02 -13.63 -16.19
CA ASP A 6 -16.58 -14.63 -15.26
C ASP A 6 -15.93 -14.54 -13.86
N ALA A 7 -16.34 -15.41 -12.94
CA ALA A 7 -15.80 -15.42 -11.59
C ALA A 7 -14.26 -15.48 -11.57
N PRO A 8 -13.59 -14.65 -10.76
CA PRO A 8 -12.13 -14.61 -10.70
C PRO A 8 -11.55 -15.95 -10.22
N ALA A 9 -10.38 -16.31 -10.78
CA ALA A 9 -9.65 -17.51 -10.37
C ALA A 9 -9.25 -17.44 -8.89
N ASP A 10 -9.16 -18.58 -8.22
CA ASP A 10 -8.83 -18.63 -6.78
C ASP A 10 -7.46 -18.05 -6.47
N GLU A 11 -6.47 -18.18 -7.36
CA GLU A 11 -5.17 -17.54 -7.20
C GLU A 11 -5.29 -16.01 -7.22
N PHE A 12 -6.13 -15.45 -8.10
CA PHE A 12 -6.39 -14.02 -8.13
C PHE A 12 -7.03 -13.52 -6.82
N LYS A 13 -8.06 -14.22 -6.33
CA LYS A 13 -8.71 -13.88 -5.04
C LYS A 13 -7.72 -13.91 -3.89
N LYS A 14 -6.87 -14.96 -3.82
CA LYS A 14 -5.81 -15.07 -2.82
C LYS A 14 -4.85 -13.88 -2.88
N VAL A 15 -4.35 -13.54 -4.07
CA VAL A 15 -3.42 -12.41 -4.26
C VAL A 15 -4.10 -11.09 -3.91
N PHE A 16 -5.36 -10.89 -4.29
CA PHE A 16 -6.13 -9.70 -3.94
C PHE A 16 -6.23 -9.51 -2.41
N ILE A 17 -6.54 -10.60 -1.68
CA ILE A 17 -6.62 -10.56 -0.21
C ILE A 17 -5.25 -10.21 0.40
N ILE A 18 -4.16 -10.79 -0.09
CA ILE A 18 -2.81 -10.49 0.40
C ILE A 18 -2.46 -9.00 0.19
N VAL A 19 -2.76 -8.44 -0.98
CA VAL A 19 -2.53 -7.01 -1.26
C VAL A 19 -3.41 -6.12 -0.36
N HIS A 20 -4.68 -6.49 -0.16
CA HIS A 20 -5.58 -5.77 0.74
C HIS A 20 -5.08 -5.82 2.20
N ASP A 21 -4.58 -6.96 2.67
CA ASP A 21 -4.03 -7.10 4.01
C ASP A 21 -2.71 -6.34 4.17
N ALA A 22 -1.87 -6.29 3.12
CA ALA A 22 -0.66 -5.48 3.10
C ALA A 22 -0.98 -3.98 3.24
N GLN A 23 -1.97 -3.49 2.50
CA GLN A 23 -2.46 -2.12 2.60
C GLN A 23 -2.99 -1.82 4.02
N THR A 24 -3.76 -2.72 4.59
CA THR A 24 -4.24 -2.58 5.97
C THR A 24 -3.08 -2.49 6.97
N ALA A 25 -2.07 -3.36 6.83
CA ALA A 25 -0.91 -3.35 7.70
C ALA A 25 -0.11 -2.04 7.63
N ALA A 26 0.01 -1.44 6.44
CA ALA A 26 0.64 -0.13 6.25
C ALA A 26 -0.10 0.97 7.03
N ILE A 27 -1.42 1.06 6.87
CA ILE A 27 -2.26 2.05 7.55
C ILE A 27 -2.20 1.87 9.07
N GLU A 28 -2.31 0.64 9.56
CA GLU A 28 -2.27 0.33 11.00
C GLU A 28 -0.91 0.63 11.64
N ASN A 29 0.18 0.48 10.87
CA ASN A 29 1.54 0.80 11.32
C ASN A 29 1.81 2.31 11.34
N ALA A 30 1.21 3.08 10.45
CA ALA A 30 1.47 4.50 10.28
C ALA A 30 0.93 5.33 11.47
N LYS A 31 1.84 5.81 12.32
CA LYS A 31 1.53 6.64 13.48
C LYS A 31 2.25 7.99 13.37
N PRO A 32 1.57 9.10 13.70
CA PRO A 32 2.18 10.42 13.63
C PRO A 32 3.36 10.53 14.60
N PHE A 33 4.38 11.30 14.24
CA PHE A 33 5.58 11.62 14.98
C PHE A 33 6.53 10.45 15.31
N THR A 34 6.09 9.21 15.18
CA THR A 34 6.84 8.01 15.60
C THR A 34 7.24 7.12 14.43
N THR A 35 6.36 6.84 13.49
CA THR A 35 6.63 5.97 12.33
C THR A 35 7.39 6.73 11.26
N GLN A 36 8.43 6.12 10.70
CA GLN A 36 9.14 6.62 9.52
C GLN A 36 8.48 6.13 8.23
N CYS A 37 8.66 6.85 7.13
CA CYS A 37 8.13 6.47 5.81
C CYS A 37 8.58 5.06 5.39
N GLN A 38 9.84 4.68 5.68
CA GLN A 38 10.33 3.31 5.41
C GLN A 38 9.59 2.24 6.21
N ASP A 39 9.11 2.55 7.42
CA ASP A 39 8.43 1.56 8.26
C ASP A 39 7.03 1.26 7.74
N VAL A 40 6.40 2.21 7.06
CA VAL A 40 5.11 2.00 6.37
C VAL A 40 5.29 1.04 5.19
N ASP A 41 6.33 1.25 4.34
CA ASP A 41 6.68 0.31 3.26
C ASP A 41 7.01 -1.08 3.80
N ARG A 42 7.82 -1.15 4.86
CA ARG A 42 8.21 -2.43 5.49
C ARG A 42 7.01 -3.21 6.01
N ALA A 43 6.01 -2.55 6.59
CA ALA A 43 4.82 -3.20 7.11
C ALA A 43 4.03 -3.90 5.99
N ALA A 44 3.75 -3.22 4.89
CA ALA A 44 3.09 -3.81 3.72
C ALA A 44 3.93 -4.91 3.09
N ARG A 45 5.22 -4.63 2.87
CA ARG A 45 6.16 -5.55 2.23
C ARG A 45 6.34 -6.85 3.03
N LYS A 46 6.29 -6.77 4.36
CA LYS A 46 6.34 -7.94 5.21
C LYS A 46 5.17 -8.88 4.96
N VAL A 47 3.94 -8.40 4.89
CA VAL A 47 2.75 -9.22 4.61
C VAL A 47 2.89 -9.95 3.29
N ILE A 48 3.30 -9.23 2.23
CA ILE A 48 3.49 -9.81 0.89
C ILE A 48 4.61 -10.85 0.88
N THR A 49 5.71 -10.58 1.58
CA THR A 49 6.88 -11.48 1.65
C THR A 49 6.55 -12.75 2.44
N ASP A 50 5.89 -12.63 3.60
CA ASP A 50 5.49 -13.76 4.43
C ASP A 50 4.50 -14.67 3.69
N ALA A 51 3.68 -14.12 2.79
CA ALA A 51 2.79 -14.87 1.92
C ALA A 51 3.51 -15.55 0.73
N GLY A 52 4.82 -15.34 0.54
CA GLY A 52 5.64 -15.93 -0.52
C GLY A 52 5.65 -15.14 -1.83
N TYR A 53 5.16 -13.90 -1.86
CA TYR A 53 5.07 -13.07 -3.06
C TYR A 53 6.04 -11.87 -3.08
N GLY A 54 6.99 -11.78 -2.13
CA GLY A 54 7.87 -10.61 -1.98
C GLY A 54 8.61 -10.21 -3.25
N GLN A 55 9.07 -11.17 -4.07
CA GLN A 55 9.75 -10.92 -5.34
C GLN A 55 8.87 -10.24 -6.40
N PHE A 56 7.55 -10.26 -6.23
CA PHE A 56 6.58 -9.67 -7.15
C PHE A 56 6.10 -8.28 -6.73
N PHE A 57 6.53 -7.77 -5.58
CA PHE A 57 6.30 -6.40 -5.15
C PHE A 57 7.52 -5.54 -5.50
N THR A 58 7.53 -4.99 -6.70
CA THR A 58 8.71 -4.45 -7.37
C THR A 58 8.89 -2.93 -7.29
N HIS A 59 8.03 -2.23 -6.58
CA HIS A 59 8.09 -0.77 -6.41
C HIS A 59 7.97 -0.35 -4.93
N ARG A 60 8.19 0.93 -4.63
CA ARG A 60 7.90 1.53 -3.31
C ARG A 60 6.41 1.42 -3.00
N LEU A 61 6.08 1.47 -1.70
CA LEU A 61 4.68 1.40 -1.26
C LEU A 61 3.83 2.59 -1.72
N GLY A 62 4.41 3.80 -1.71
CA GLY A 62 3.64 4.99 -2.04
C GLY A 62 4.50 6.25 -2.15
N HIS A 63 3.84 7.38 -2.31
CA HIS A 63 4.46 8.68 -2.51
C HIS A 63 3.56 9.80 -1.96
N GLY A 64 4.15 10.98 -1.74
CA GLY A 64 3.42 12.18 -1.40
C GLY A 64 2.51 12.63 -2.55
N MET A 65 1.45 13.32 -2.20
CA MET A 65 0.47 13.86 -3.13
C MET A 65 0.34 15.37 -2.97
N GLY A 66 0.40 16.08 -4.10
CA GLY A 66 0.27 17.53 -4.16
C GLY A 66 0.02 17.97 -5.59
N MET A 67 0.90 18.82 -6.12
CA MET A 67 0.76 19.33 -7.49
C MET A 67 1.49 18.50 -8.54
N ASP A 68 2.49 17.70 -8.13
CA ASP A 68 3.21 16.80 -9.01
C ASP A 68 2.56 15.41 -8.99
N GLY A 69 2.76 14.63 -10.06
CA GLY A 69 2.23 13.27 -10.16
C GLY A 69 2.81 12.32 -9.10
N HIS A 70 4.07 12.55 -8.70
CA HIS A 70 4.74 11.88 -7.59
C HIS A 70 5.64 12.89 -6.90
N GLU A 71 5.49 13.07 -5.61
CA GLU A 71 6.32 13.97 -4.82
C GLU A 71 6.69 13.38 -3.44
N VAL A 72 7.52 14.10 -2.69
CA VAL A 72 7.88 13.69 -1.33
C VAL A 72 6.68 13.88 -0.37
N PRO A 73 6.60 13.08 0.71
CA PRO A 73 7.54 12.03 1.08
C PRO A 73 7.28 10.70 0.33
N TYR A 74 8.34 9.94 0.05
CA TYR A 74 8.20 8.61 -0.54
C TYR A 74 8.14 7.54 0.56
N MET A 75 7.15 6.66 0.51
CA MET A 75 7.05 5.47 1.37
C MET A 75 7.92 4.38 0.78
N VAL A 76 9.21 4.39 1.16
CA VAL A 76 10.24 3.54 0.55
C VAL A 76 11.35 3.24 1.55
N GLU A 77 11.98 2.07 1.42
CA GLU A 77 13.16 1.70 2.20
C GLU A 77 14.25 2.77 2.14
N GLY A 78 14.82 3.11 3.30
CA GLY A 78 15.85 4.13 3.46
C GLY A 78 15.30 5.55 3.68
N ASN A 79 13.99 5.78 3.62
CA ASN A 79 13.41 7.08 3.95
C ASN A 79 13.03 7.14 5.45
N GLU A 80 13.89 7.79 6.24
CA GLU A 80 13.73 7.96 7.68
C GLU A 80 12.88 9.18 8.09
N THR A 81 12.29 9.88 7.12
CA THR A 81 11.36 10.99 7.40
C THR A 81 10.19 10.47 8.24
N ARG A 82 9.94 11.11 9.38
CA ARG A 82 8.81 10.76 10.23
C ARG A 82 7.52 11.31 9.66
N LEU A 83 6.45 10.55 9.82
CA LEU A 83 5.12 10.99 9.44
C LEU A 83 4.64 12.08 10.39
N GLU A 84 4.17 13.18 9.81
CA GLU A 84 3.64 14.33 10.54
C GLU A 84 2.20 14.62 10.08
N PRO A 85 1.35 15.19 10.96
CA PRO A 85 0.01 15.62 10.57
C PRO A 85 0.01 16.52 9.34
N ALA A 86 -1.02 16.42 8.53
CA ALA A 86 -1.20 17.05 7.22
C ALA A 86 -0.33 16.50 6.08
N MET A 87 0.54 15.51 6.30
CA MET A 87 1.15 14.78 5.19
C MET A 87 0.09 13.96 4.45
N VAL A 88 0.03 14.12 3.14
CA VAL A 88 -0.83 13.34 2.23
C VAL A 88 0.05 12.42 1.41
N PHE A 89 -0.35 11.15 1.32
CA PHE A 89 0.43 10.12 0.63
C PHE A 89 -0.44 8.97 0.14
N THR A 90 0.07 8.23 -0.84
CA THR A 90 -0.58 7.00 -1.33
C THR A 90 -0.12 5.78 -0.54
N ASP A 91 -1.03 4.81 -0.41
CA ASP A 91 -0.76 3.45 0.07
C ASP A 91 -1.20 2.48 -1.03
N GLU A 92 -0.24 2.00 -1.82
CA GLU A 92 -0.51 1.31 -3.10
C GLU A 92 0.29 0.01 -3.27
N PRO A 93 0.23 -0.94 -2.31
CA PRO A 93 0.93 -2.20 -2.48
C PRO A 93 0.44 -2.99 -3.69
N GLY A 94 1.35 -3.75 -4.31
CA GLY A 94 1.00 -4.54 -5.49
C GLY A 94 1.81 -5.82 -5.63
N ILE A 95 1.21 -6.82 -6.26
CA ILE A 95 1.83 -8.09 -6.65
C ILE A 95 1.64 -8.28 -8.15
N TYR A 96 2.74 -8.41 -8.89
CA TYR A 96 2.74 -8.49 -10.35
C TYR A 96 3.43 -9.77 -10.81
N GLN A 97 2.63 -10.74 -11.27
CA GLN A 97 3.13 -12.01 -11.80
C GLN A 97 3.19 -11.93 -13.33
N LEU A 98 4.41 -11.85 -13.88
CA LEU A 98 4.62 -11.72 -15.31
C LEU A 98 3.90 -12.84 -16.09
N ASN A 99 3.21 -12.47 -17.17
CA ASN A 99 2.39 -13.34 -18.03
C ASN A 99 1.20 -14.04 -17.33
N LYS A 100 0.83 -13.61 -16.13
CA LYS A 100 -0.37 -14.09 -15.43
C LYS A 100 -1.34 -12.94 -15.20
N PHE A 101 -1.14 -12.21 -14.11
CA PHE A 101 -1.93 -11.03 -13.73
C PHE A 101 -1.17 -10.17 -12.73
N GLY A 102 -1.68 -8.98 -12.47
CA GLY A 102 -1.24 -8.11 -11.39
C GLY A 102 -2.42 -7.59 -10.57
N VAL A 103 -2.18 -7.38 -9.30
CA VAL A 103 -3.12 -6.72 -8.38
C VAL A 103 -2.41 -5.55 -7.72
N ARG A 104 -3.01 -4.36 -7.79
CA ARG A 104 -2.68 -3.19 -6.98
C ARG A 104 -3.98 -2.60 -6.42
N ILE A 105 -3.99 -2.34 -5.14
CA ILE A 105 -5.04 -1.58 -4.47
C ILE A 105 -4.38 -0.32 -3.96
N GLU A 106 -5.03 0.81 -4.17
CA GLU A 106 -4.47 2.13 -3.86
C GLU A 106 -5.49 2.94 -3.08
N ASP A 107 -5.04 3.51 -1.99
CA ASP A 107 -5.77 4.49 -1.20
C ASP A 107 -4.97 5.78 -1.08
N ASP A 108 -5.70 6.90 -1.12
CA ASP A 108 -5.20 8.21 -0.77
C ASP A 108 -5.37 8.41 0.74
N CYS A 109 -4.29 8.77 1.41
CA CYS A 109 -4.22 8.85 2.85
C CYS A 109 -3.77 10.23 3.31
N VAL A 110 -4.32 10.70 4.43
CA VAL A 110 -3.81 11.86 5.16
C VAL A 110 -3.42 11.46 6.58
N MET A 111 -2.24 11.88 7.01
CA MET A 111 -1.86 11.73 8.41
C MET A 111 -2.56 12.79 9.26
N THR A 112 -3.22 12.36 10.32
CA THR A 112 -3.82 13.23 11.33
C THR A 112 -3.08 13.10 12.67
N ASP A 113 -3.41 13.91 13.65
CA ASP A 113 -2.87 13.78 15.02
C ASP A 113 -3.19 12.42 15.68
N ASN A 114 -4.21 11.72 15.20
CA ASN A 114 -4.69 10.46 15.76
C ASN A 114 -4.32 9.21 14.94
N GLY A 115 -3.70 9.38 13.79
CA GLY A 115 -3.34 8.32 12.85
C GLY A 115 -3.77 8.64 11.42
N VAL A 116 -3.82 7.63 10.58
CA VAL A 116 -4.17 7.78 9.16
C VAL A 116 -5.69 7.87 8.98
N GLU A 117 -6.13 8.86 8.20
CA GLU A 117 -7.45 8.92 7.62
C GLU A 117 -7.35 8.56 6.13
N VAL A 118 -8.17 7.60 5.68
CA VAL A 118 -8.25 7.17 4.30
C VAL A 118 -9.29 8.02 3.59
N LEU A 119 -8.89 8.70 2.52
CA LEU A 119 -9.75 9.61 1.75
C LEU A 119 -10.49 8.87 0.62
N SER A 120 -9.92 7.79 0.11
CA SER A 120 -10.53 6.96 -0.94
C SER A 120 -11.56 5.99 -0.37
N HIS A 121 -12.42 5.49 -1.26
CA HIS A 121 -13.33 4.40 -0.90
C HIS A 121 -12.61 3.05 -1.03
N ARG A 122 -12.28 2.44 0.12
CA ARG A 122 -11.58 1.14 0.13
C ARG A 122 -12.47 0.03 -0.45
N PRO A 123 -11.93 -0.80 -1.35
CA PRO A 123 -12.67 -1.95 -1.84
C PRO A 123 -12.93 -2.97 -0.73
N ALA A 124 -14.08 -3.63 -0.78
CA ALA A 124 -14.34 -4.77 0.09
C ALA A 124 -13.36 -5.93 -0.21
N LYS A 125 -13.09 -6.76 0.78
CA LYS A 125 -12.40 -8.04 0.54
C LYS A 125 -13.25 -8.91 -0.40
N LEU A 126 -12.57 -9.63 -1.29
CA LEU A 126 -13.20 -10.64 -2.14
C LEU A 126 -13.53 -11.91 -1.36
#